data_3df9a390b8140099cc5b347a7fa4e690
#
_entry.id   3df9a390b8140099cc5b347a7fa4e690
#
_cell.length_a   1.000
_cell.length_b   1.000
_cell.length_c   1.000
_cell.angle_alpha   90.00
_cell.angle_beta   90.00
_cell.angle_gamma   90.00
#
_symmetry.space_group_name_H-M   'P 1'
#
loop_
_entity.id
_entity.type
_entity.pdbx_description
1 polymer ?
#
loop_
_entity_poly.entity_id
_entity_poly.type
_entity_poly.pdbx_seq_one_letter_code
_entity_poly.pdbx_strand_id
1 'polypeptide(L)'
;RDFCLSRGLGDVYKRQQPYNAHYDIEEQAAVADYVVVMGYDEHTEGSYEAGSVASIGYLKNGISEALKSVPADKLIAGVPFYTRLWFERPKTDEEFAADEGTEAENYPNKVKSSAYGMDDAAELISSMGAQTEWDDKTKQNYAQWEGDGGVYKIWLEDTQSLEEKLKVIKENQLAGVAEWSLGMEGSGVWDLILQYVN
;
A
#
# COMPACT_ATOMS: atom_id res chain seq x y z
N ARG A 1 24.78 5.23 3.32
CA ARG A 1 24.40 4.93 1.92
C ARG A 1 23.04 4.27 2.00
N ASP A 2 22.03 5.04 1.66
CA ASP A 2 20.64 4.66 1.74
C ASP A 2 20.33 3.57 0.72
N PHE A 3 20.11 2.35 1.19
CA PHE A 3 19.57 1.28 0.36
C PHE A 3 18.07 1.20 0.56
N CYS A 4 17.34 1.82 -0.34
CA CYS A 4 15.90 1.62 -0.46
C CYS A 4 15.68 0.30 -1.21
N LEU A 5 15.17 -0.73 -0.54
CA LEU A 5 14.71 -1.96 -1.18
C LEU A 5 13.37 -1.68 -1.86
N SER A 6 13.43 -1.26 -3.10
CA SER A 6 12.30 -0.88 -3.91
C SER A 6 11.64 -2.09 -4.56
N ARG A 7 10.36 -2.14 -4.43
CA ARG A 7 9.28 -2.87 -5.09
C ARG A 7 8.71 -4.06 -4.33
N GLY A 8 7.50 -3.79 -3.83
CA GLY A 8 6.40 -4.74 -3.70
C GLY A 8 6.66 -6.07 -3.00
N LEU A 9 6.55 -6.11 -1.67
CA LEU A 9 6.48 -7.38 -0.93
C LEU A 9 5.32 -8.29 -1.39
N GLY A 10 4.32 -7.76 -2.10
CA GLY A 10 3.28 -8.53 -2.77
C GLY A 10 3.83 -9.47 -3.84
N ASP A 11 4.94 -9.11 -4.48
CA ASP A 11 5.61 -9.93 -5.49
C ASP A 11 6.47 -11.05 -4.87
N VAL A 12 6.91 -10.89 -3.61
CA VAL A 12 7.73 -11.91 -2.93
C VAL A 12 6.92 -13.16 -2.64
N TYR A 13 5.60 -13.04 -2.42
CA TYR A 13 4.76 -14.19 -2.08
C TYR A 13 4.22 -14.96 -3.29
N LYS A 14 4.00 -14.32 -4.43
CA LYS A 14 3.45 -14.97 -5.64
C LYS A 14 4.49 -15.29 -6.71
N ARG A 15 5.65 -14.62 -6.67
CA ARG A 15 6.74 -14.85 -7.60
C ARG A 15 8.05 -14.79 -6.83
N GLN A 16 8.63 -15.92 -6.48
CA GLN A 16 10.08 -16.01 -6.30
C GLN A 16 10.72 -15.72 -7.66
N GLN A 17 10.69 -14.45 -8.05
CA GLN A 17 11.28 -14.00 -9.29
C GLN A 17 12.79 -13.85 -9.11
N PRO A 18 13.54 -14.01 -10.20
CA PRO A 18 15.00 -13.82 -10.20
C PRO A 18 15.47 -12.47 -9.67
N TYR A 19 14.60 -11.46 -9.61
CA TYR A 19 14.90 -10.13 -9.07
C TYR A 19 15.31 -10.13 -7.61
N ASN A 20 14.68 -10.98 -6.77
CA ASN A 20 14.98 -11.03 -5.33
C ASN A 20 16.12 -11.98 -5.00
N ALA A 21 16.49 -12.86 -5.91
CA ALA A 21 17.62 -13.77 -5.75
C ALA A 21 18.99 -13.05 -5.67
N HIS A 22 19.01 -11.76 -6.01
CA HIS A 22 20.22 -10.92 -5.95
C HIS A 22 20.33 -10.10 -4.66
N TYR A 23 19.30 -10.11 -3.81
CA TYR A 23 19.29 -9.39 -2.54
C TYR A 23 19.42 -10.38 -1.38
N ASP A 24 20.61 -10.45 -0.82
CA ASP A 24 20.84 -11.13 0.43
C ASP A 24 20.52 -10.19 1.59
N ILE A 25 19.25 -10.27 2.06
CA ILE A 25 18.72 -9.38 3.10
C ILE A 25 19.47 -9.60 4.43
N GLU A 26 19.86 -10.83 4.73
CA GLU A 26 20.60 -11.17 5.95
C GLU A 26 22.00 -10.53 5.95
N GLU A 27 22.73 -10.66 4.86
CA GLU A 27 24.04 -10.02 4.71
C GLU A 27 23.94 -8.49 4.68
N GLN A 28 22.88 -7.95 4.08
CA GLN A 28 22.63 -6.51 4.10
C GLN A 28 22.33 -6.02 5.53
N ALA A 29 21.52 -6.73 6.28
CA ALA A 29 21.19 -6.40 7.68
C ALA A 29 22.41 -6.49 8.60
N ALA A 30 23.40 -7.32 8.27
CA ALA A 30 24.65 -7.44 9.03
C ALA A 30 25.51 -6.16 8.96
N VAL A 31 25.48 -5.45 7.82
CA VAL A 31 26.34 -4.27 7.54
C VAL A 31 25.59 -2.95 7.56
N ALA A 32 24.24 -2.95 7.44
CA ALA A 32 23.42 -1.75 7.51
C ALA A 32 23.08 -1.40 8.97
N ASP A 33 22.98 -0.11 9.27
CA ASP A 33 22.42 0.36 10.54
C ASP A 33 20.92 0.11 10.62
N TYR A 34 20.21 0.36 9.51
CA TYR A 34 18.77 0.14 9.39
C TYR A 34 18.42 -0.45 8.02
N VAL A 35 17.34 -1.23 8.00
CA VAL A 35 16.70 -1.75 6.80
C VAL A 35 15.27 -1.25 6.77
N VAL A 36 14.87 -0.61 5.67
CA VAL A 36 13.50 -0.11 5.50
C VAL A 36 12.72 -1.07 4.61
N VAL A 37 11.62 -1.60 5.13
CA VAL A 37 10.65 -2.35 4.34
C VAL A 37 9.53 -1.42 3.89
N MET A 38 9.31 -1.31 2.58
CA MET A 38 8.25 -0.47 2.02
C MET A 38 6.92 -1.23 2.08
N GLY A 39 6.09 -0.92 3.10
CA GLY A 39 4.80 -1.55 3.34
C GLY A 39 3.66 -0.91 2.55
N TYR A 40 3.91 -0.57 1.27
CA TYR A 40 2.97 0.07 0.37
C TYR A 40 3.17 -0.44 -1.07
N ASP A 41 2.37 0.05 -2.02
CA ASP A 41 2.30 -0.42 -3.40
C ASP A 41 1.79 -1.88 -3.53
N GLU A 42 0.88 -2.29 -2.62
CA GLU A 42 0.16 -3.57 -2.71
C GLU A 42 -0.62 -3.65 -4.04
N HIS A 43 -1.30 -2.56 -4.41
CA HIS A 43 -1.92 -2.35 -5.72
C HIS A 43 -1.39 -1.05 -6.33
N THR A 44 -0.92 -1.14 -7.58
CA THR A 44 -0.30 -0.05 -8.31
C THR A 44 -1.08 0.27 -9.60
N GLU A 45 -0.66 1.30 -10.33
CA GLU A 45 -1.29 1.68 -11.61
C GLU A 45 -1.37 0.52 -12.62
N GLY A 46 -0.43 -0.43 -12.57
CA GLY A 46 -0.41 -1.61 -13.43
C GLY A 46 -1.23 -2.80 -12.93
N SER A 47 -1.94 -2.67 -11.81
CA SER A 47 -2.77 -3.76 -11.29
C SER A 47 -4.01 -3.96 -12.15
N TYR A 48 -4.43 -5.22 -12.27
CA TYR A 48 -5.63 -5.61 -13.02
C TYR A 48 -6.93 -5.51 -12.20
N GLU A 49 -6.80 -5.31 -10.90
CA GLU A 49 -7.92 -5.16 -9.95
C GLU A 49 -7.72 -3.92 -9.09
N ALA A 50 -8.83 -3.29 -8.71
CA ALA A 50 -8.82 -2.22 -7.72
C ALA A 50 -8.53 -2.76 -6.32
N GLY A 51 -7.69 -2.08 -5.56
CA GLY A 51 -7.35 -2.51 -4.21
C GLY A 51 -6.64 -1.44 -3.40
N SER A 52 -6.43 -1.74 -2.12
CA SER A 52 -5.66 -0.90 -1.20
C SER A 52 -4.21 -0.76 -1.65
N VAL A 53 -3.62 0.41 -1.43
CA VAL A 53 -2.18 0.64 -1.59
C VAL A 53 -1.38 -0.07 -0.50
N ALA A 54 -1.95 -0.21 0.70
CA ALA A 54 -1.26 -0.76 1.86
C ALA A 54 -2.25 -1.29 2.89
N SER A 55 -2.87 -2.44 2.63
CA SER A 55 -3.71 -3.09 3.64
C SER A 55 -2.92 -3.50 4.87
N ILE A 56 -3.60 -3.62 6.02
CA ILE A 56 -2.95 -4.10 7.24
C ILE A 56 -2.35 -5.49 7.07
N GLY A 57 -2.99 -6.34 6.26
CA GLY A 57 -2.50 -7.69 5.95
C GLY A 57 -1.18 -7.65 5.18
N TYR A 58 -1.08 -6.77 4.19
CA TYR A 58 0.12 -6.56 3.41
C TYR A 58 1.31 -6.11 4.29
N LEU A 59 1.09 -5.09 5.13
CA LEU A 59 2.11 -4.60 6.05
C LEU A 59 2.58 -5.69 7.03
N LYS A 60 1.63 -6.41 7.67
CA LYS A 60 1.94 -7.52 8.60
C LYS A 60 2.77 -8.61 7.95
N ASN A 61 2.41 -9.00 6.73
CA ASN A 61 3.16 -10.00 5.98
C ASN A 61 4.58 -9.52 5.66
N GLY A 62 4.71 -8.26 5.22
CA GLY A 62 6.01 -7.66 4.94
C GLY A 62 6.93 -7.60 6.16
N ILE A 63 6.42 -7.16 7.29
CA ILE A 63 7.16 -7.14 8.56
C ILE A 63 7.55 -8.57 8.97
N SER A 64 6.61 -9.51 8.93
CA SER A 64 6.86 -10.91 9.30
C SER A 64 7.94 -11.56 8.44
N GLU A 65 7.94 -11.31 7.13
CA GLU A 65 8.99 -11.82 6.24
C GLU A 65 10.34 -11.17 6.50
N ALA A 66 10.37 -9.83 6.69
CA ALA A 66 11.60 -9.12 6.96
C ALA A 66 12.25 -9.52 8.28
N LEU A 67 11.45 -9.77 9.33
CA LEU A 67 11.95 -10.20 10.65
C LEU A 67 12.61 -11.59 10.65
N LYS A 68 12.47 -12.38 9.59
CA LYS A 68 13.21 -13.66 9.46
C LYS A 68 14.71 -13.44 9.26
N SER A 69 15.11 -12.29 8.73
CA SER A 69 16.49 -11.97 8.36
C SER A 69 17.00 -10.66 8.97
N VAL A 70 16.13 -9.78 9.41
CA VAL A 70 16.48 -8.45 9.96
C VAL A 70 16.06 -8.39 11.43
N PRO A 71 16.99 -8.07 12.36
CA PRO A 71 16.64 -7.80 13.75
C PRO A 71 15.61 -6.65 13.86
N ALA A 72 14.65 -6.77 14.78
CA ALA A 72 13.58 -5.79 14.94
C ALA A 72 14.09 -4.37 15.23
N ASP A 73 15.15 -4.24 16.00
CA ASP A 73 15.81 -2.98 16.35
C ASP A 73 16.59 -2.33 15.18
N LYS A 74 16.66 -3.01 14.03
CA LYS A 74 17.18 -2.47 12.76
C LYS A 74 16.12 -2.31 11.69
N LEU A 75 14.92 -2.88 11.88
CA LEU A 75 13.86 -2.86 10.88
C LEU A 75 12.97 -1.63 11.04
N ILE A 76 12.84 -0.85 9.97
CA ILE A 76 11.93 0.28 9.85
C ILE A 76 10.80 -0.10 8.89
N ALA A 77 9.56 0.11 9.27
CA ALA A 77 8.42 -0.10 8.39
C ALA A 77 8.04 1.19 7.66
N GLY A 78 8.02 1.14 6.33
CA GLY A 78 7.52 2.20 5.47
C GLY A 78 6.01 2.16 5.35
N VAL A 79 5.34 3.29 5.53
CA VAL A 79 3.89 3.46 5.36
C VAL A 79 3.60 4.56 4.34
N PRO A 80 2.47 4.51 3.58
CA PRO A 80 2.15 5.54 2.61
C PRO A 80 1.39 6.69 3.25
N PHE A 81 1.60 7.91 2.73
CA PHE A 81 0.74 9.08 2.93
C PHE A 81 -0.14 9.34 1.70
N TYR A 82 -0.31 8.35 0.86
CA TYR A 82 -1.12 8.40 -0.35
C TYR A 82 -2.01 7.17 -0.47
N THR A 83 -3.03 7.30 -1.28
CA THR A 83 -3.90 6.22 -1.71
C THR A 83 -4.12 6.29 -3.22
N ARG A 84 -4.94 5.37 -3.76
CA ARG A 84 -5.34 5.38 -5.17
C ARG A 84 -6.85 5.43 -5.30
N LEU A 85 -7.32 6.40 -6.08
CA LEU A 85 -8.66 6.37 -6.65
C LEU A 85 -8.64 5.44 -7.85
N TRP A 86 -9.47 4.43 -7.81
CA TRP A 86 -9.69 3.48 -8.89
C TRP A 86 -10.96 3.79 -9.65
N PHE A 87 -10.90 3.66 -10.96
CA PHE A 87 -12.07 3.60 -11.83
C PHE A 87 -12.11 2.23 -12.48
N GLU A 88 -13.21 1.52 -12.31
CA GLU A 88 -13.43 0.16 -12.79
C GLU A 88 -14.69 0.10 -13.64
N ARG A 89 -14.57 -0.48 -14.84
CA ARG A 89 -15.70 -0.75 -15.72
C ARG A 89 -15.53 -2.09 -16.44
N PRO A 90 -16.61 -2.71 -16.89
CA PRO A 90 -16.53 -3.90 -17.75
C PRO A 90 -15.67 -3.62 -19.00
N LYS A 91 -14.91 -4.61 -19.44
CA LYS A 91 -14.22 -4.55 -20.74
C LYS A 91 -15.20 -4.61 -21.88
N THR A 92 -14.83 -3.98 -23.01
CA THR A 92 -15.50 -4.18 -24.29
C THR A 92 -15.02 -5.47 -24.95
N ASP A 93 -15.75 -5.94 -25.96
CA ASP A 93 -15.35 -7.14 -26.74
C ASP A 93 -13.98 -6.95 -27.40
N GLU A 94 -13.67 -5.72 -27.86
CA GLU A 94 -12.37 -5.41 -28.44
C GLU A 94 -11.23 -5.46 -27.40
N GLU A 95 -11.50 -5.03 -26.17
CA GLU A 95 -10.53 -5.09 -25.06
C GLU A 95 -10.28 -6.54 -24.64
N PHE A 96 -11.33 -7.39 -24.60
CA PHE A 96 -11.15 -8.82 -24.36
C PHE A 96 -10.31 -9.47 -25.45
N ALA A 97 -10.58 -9.17 -26.71
CA ALA A 97 -9.81 -9.71 -27.84
C ALA A 97 -8.33 -9.23 -27.83
N ALA A 98 -8.09 -7.98 -27.40
CA ALA A 98 -6.74 -7.43 -27.28
C ALA A 98 -5.93 -8.05 -26.14
N ASP A 99 -6.59 -8.50 -25.09
CA ASP A 99 -5.97 -9.10 -23.91
C ASP A 99 -5.75 -10.63 -24.04
N GLU A 100 -6.23 -11.27 -25.14
CA GLU A 100 -6.09 -12.71 -25.38
C GLU A 100 -4.63 -13.16 -25.29
N GLY A 101 -4.36 -14.21 -24.51
CA GLY A 101 -3.03 -14.76 -24.28
C GLY A 101 -2.17 -13.96 -23.30
N THR A 102 -2.70 -12.91 -22.70
CA THR A 102 -2.02 -12.14 -21.64
C THR A 102 -2.61 -12.43 -20.26
N GLU A 103 -1.95 -12.00 -19.17
CA GLU A 103 -2.49 -12.11 -17.82
C GLU A 103 -3.81 -11.33 -17.67
N ALA A 104 -3.97 -10.22 -18.40
CA ALA A 104 -5.15 -9.37 -18.37
C ALA A 104 -6.43 -10.12 -18.84
N GLU A 105 -6.32 -11.18 -19.64
CA GLU A 105 -7.45 -12.02 -20.10
C GLU A 105 -8.30 -12.55 -18.94
N ASN A 106 -7.67 -12.81 -17.78
CA ASN A 106 -8.35 -13.38 -16.61
C ASN A 106 -9.22 -12.38 -15.84
N TYR A 107 -9.17 -11.10 -16.20
CA TYR A 107 -9.86 -10.03 -15.49
C TYR A 107 -10.99 -9.45 -16.34
N PRO A 108 -12.26 -9.48 -15.84
CA PRO A 108 -13.42 -9.05 -16.63
C PRO A 108 -13.52 -7.54 -16.78
N ASN A 109 -12.83 -6.79 -15.92
CA ASN A 109 -12.92 -5.34 -15.86
C ASN A 109 -11.63 -4.68 -16.35
N LYS A 110 -11.78 -3.48 -16.90
CA LYS A 110 -10.69 -2.53 -17.12
C LYS A 110 -10.61 -1.62 -15.91
N VAL A 111 -9.42 -1.49 -15.34
CA VAL A 111 -9.16 -0.60 -14.22
C VAL A 111 -8.17 0.50 -14.62
N LYS A 112 -8.34 1.68 -14.03
CA LYS A 112 -7.39 2.80 -14.07
C LYS A 112 -7.28 3.37 -12.68
N SER A 113 -6.14 3.95 -12.33
CA SER A 113 -5.99 4.59 -11.03
C SER A 113 -5.18 5.87 -11.11
N SER A 114 -5.42 6.74 -10.13
CA SER A 114 -4.62 7.94 -9.87
C SER A 114 -4.28 8.01 -8.39
N ALA A 115 -3.07 8.46 -8.07
CA ALA A 115 -2.64 8.64 -6.68
C ALA A 115 -3.17 9.96 -6.13
N TYR A 116 -3.53 9.96 -4.84
CA TYR A 116 -3.99 11.12 -4.07
C TYR A 116 -3.32 11.13 -2.71
N GLY A 117 -2.87 12.29 -2.25
CA GLY A 117 -2.47 12.48 -0.85
C GLY A 117 -3.65 12.31 0.11
N MET A 118 -3.38 12.22 1.40
CA MET A 118 -4.41 11.93 2.42
C MET A 118 -5.51 13.00 2.44
N ASP A 119 -5.15 14.30 2.49
CA ASP A 119 -6.12 15.38 2.53
C ASP A 119 -6.85 15.53 1.18
N ASP A 120 -6.16 15.40 0.05
CA ASP A 120 -6.76 15.43 -1.29
C ASP A 120 -7.80 14.32 -1.49
N ALA A 121 -7.52 13.12 -0.98
CA ALA A 121 -8.44 11.99 -1.03
C ALA A 121 -9.70 12.24 -0.18
N ALA A 122 -9.53 12.80 1.01
CA ALA A 122 -10.64 13.16 1.90
C ALA A 122 -11.52 14.27 1.27
N GLU A 123 -10.90 15.29 0.67
CA GLU A 123 -11.62 16.36 -0.03
C GLU A 123 -12.38 15.82 -1.25
N LEU A 124 -11.77 14.93 -2.04
CA LEU A 124 -12.42 14.28 -3.17
C LEU A 124 -13.71 13.56 -2.73
N ILE A 125 -13.63 12.69 -1.71
CA ILE A 125 -14.78 11.95 -1.21
C ILE A 125 -15.89 12.91 -0.74
N SER A 126 -15.51 13.95 0.01
CA SER A 126 -16.45 14.97 0.46
C SER A 126 -17.13 15.69 -0.71
N SER A 127 -16.40 16.03 -1.76
CA SER A 127 -16.91 16.70 -2.95
C SER A 127 -17.86 15.82 -3.75
N MET A 128 -17.66 14.52 -3.76
CA MET A 128 -18.53 13.53 -4.40
C MET A 128 -19.77 13.20 -3.56
N GLY A 129 -19.82 13.63 -2.29
CA GLY A 129 -20.88 13.24 -1.35
C GLY A 129 -20.88 11.73 -1.06
N ALA A 130 -19.78 11.04 -1.29
CA ALA A 130 -19.65 9.63 -1.05
C ALA A 130 -19.52 9.35 0.46
N GLN A 131 -20.07 8.21 0.90
CA GLN A 131 -19.97 7.78 2.29
C GLN A 131 -18.84 6.79 2.43
N THR A 132 -18.08 6.90 3.52
CA THR A 132 -17.06 5.94 3.89
C THR A 132 -17.60 4.91 4.84
N GLU A 133 -17.16 3.67 4.73
CA GLU A 133 -17.35 2.58 5.70
C GLU A 133 -15.99 1.96 6.04
N TRP A 134 -15.91 1.52 7.29
CA TRP A 134 -14.69 0.85 7.74
C TRP A 134 -14.58 -0.55 7.15
N ASP A 135 -13.51 -0.81 6.42
CA ASP A 135 -13.17 -2.15 5.93
C ASP A 135 -12.27 -2.86 6.93
N ASP A 136 -12.84 -3.77 7.69
CA ASP A 136 -12.11 -4.55 8.70
C ASP A 136 -10.97 -5.42 8.12
N LYS A 137 -11.05 -5.78 6.84
CA LYS A 137 -10.04 -6.61 6.19
C LYS A 137 -8.77 -5.82 5.89
N THR A 138 -8.92 -4.62 5.35
CA THR A 138 -7.80 -3.74 5.04
C THR A 138 -7.39 -2.85 6.21
N LYS A 139 -8.30 -2.66 7.20
CA LYS A 139 -8.22 -1.66 8.29
C LYS A 139 -8.10 -0.25 7.73
N GLN A 140 -8.99 0.08 6.81
CA GLN A 140 -9.06 1.37 6.15
C GLN A 140 -10.52 1.81 5.98
N ASN A 141 -10.74 3.10 5.90
CA ASN A 141 -11.99 3.64 5.43
C ASN A 141 -12.09 3.44 3.91
N TYR A 142 -13.18 2.83 3.46
CA TYR A 142 -13.46 2.54 2.06
C TYR A 142 -14.65 3.36 1.58
N ALA A 143 -14.57 3.85 0.36
CA ALA A 143 -15.70 4.45 -0.34
C ALA A 143 -15.80 3.95 -1.77
N GLN A 144 -17.04 3.91 -2.28
CA GLN A 144 -17.30 3.68 -3.70
C GLN A 144 -18.51 4.49 -4.16
N TRP A 145 -18.52 4.81 -5.46
CA TRP A 145 -19.66 5.47 -6.10
C TRP A 145 -19.70 5.16 -7.59
N GLU A 146 -20.88 5.22 -8.19
CA GLU A 146 -21.07 5.03 -9.63
C GLU A 146 -20.84 6.36 -10.38
N GLY A 147 -20.26 6.29 -11.57
CA GLY A 147 -20.03 7.42 -12.46
C GLY A 147 -19.33 7.01 -13.76
N ASP A 148 -19.50 7.79 -14.79
CA ASP A 148 -18.82 7.64 -16.09
C ASP A 148 -18.93 6.24 -16.72
N GLY A 149 -20.01 5.52 -16.43
CA GLY A 149 -20.23 4.15 -16.92
C GLY A 149 -19.44 3.08 -16.20
N GLY A 150 -18.96 3.36 -15.01
CA GLY A 150 -18.23 2.43 -14.14
C GLY A 150 -18.41 2.76 -12.67
N VAL A 151 -17.51 2.23 -11.86
CA VAL A 151 -17.50 2.39 -10.41
C VAL A 151 -16.15 2.98 -9.98
N TYR A 152 -16.20 4.03 -9.20
CA TYR A 152 -15.06 4.57 -8.48
C TYR A 152 -14.92 3.88 -7.12
N LYS A 153 -13.68 3.54 -6.74
CA LYS A 153 -13.34 2.86 -5.49
C LYS A 153 -12.10 3.49 -4.89
N ILE A 154 -12.06 3.64 -3.57
CA ILE A 154 -10.90 4.17 -2.87
C ILE A 154 -10.82 3.59 -1.45
N TRP A 155 -9.63 3.18 -1.01
CA TRP A 155 -9.30 2.83 0.36
C TRP A 155 -8.42 3.93 0.92
N LEU A 156 -8.91 4.67 1.91
CA LEU A 156 -8.22 5.84 2.45
C LEU A 156 -7.01 5.45 3.30
N GLU A 157 -5.94 6.20 3.11
CA GLU A 157 -4.98 6.39 4.18
C GLU A 157 -5.40 7.63 4.96
N ASP A 158 -5.61 7.44 6.25
CA ASP A 158 -5.99 8.47 7.20
C ASP A 158 -5.40 8.16 8.59
N THR A 159 -5.69 8.99 9.58
CA THR A 159 -5.16 8.80 10.94
C THR A 159 -5.64 7.49 11.56
N GLN A 160 -6.84 7.00 11.22
CA GLN A 160 -7.38 5.76 11.75
C GLN A 160 -6.66 4.53 11.17
N SER A 161 -6.47 4.49 9.86
CA SER A 161 -5.74 3.40 9.18
C SER A 161 -4.26 3.40 9.58
N LEU A 162 -3.66 4.59 9.68
CA LEU A 162 -2.28 4.73 10.11
C LEU A 162 -2.08 4.27 11.55
N GLU A 163 -3.02 4.56 12.45
CA GLU A 163 -2.95 4.09 13.83
C GLU A 163 -2.89 2.56 13.92
N GLU A 164 -3.70 1.86 13.12
CA GLU A 164 -3.64 0.39 13.07
C GLU A 164 -2.27 -0.13 12.61
N LYS A 165 -1.63 0.55 11.66
CA LYS A 165 -0.28 0.24 11.19
C LYS A 165 0.77 0.52 12.25
N LEU A 166 0.68 1.66 12.94
CA LEU A 166 1.59 2.03 14.03
C LEU A 166 1.50 1.07 15.23
N LYS A 167 0.30 0.54 15.53
CA LYS A 167 0.14 -0.53 16.54
C LYS A 167 0.97 -1.76 16.19
N VAL A 168 0.91 -2.21 14.91
CA VAL A 168 1.70 -3.36 14.44
C VAL A 168 3.21 -3.10 14.54
N ILE A 169 3.66 -1.90 14.18
CA ILE A 169 5.06 -1.49 14.26
C ILE A 169 5.55 -1.54 15.72
N LYS A 170 4.77 -0.98 16.63
CA LYS A 170 5.06 -0.97 18.07
C LYS A 170 5.03 -2.36 18.68
N GLU A 171 4.04 -3.19 18.36
CA GLU A 171 3.90 -4.57 18.85
C GLU A 171 5.10 -5.44 18.46
N ASN A 172 5.67 -5.21 17.27
CA ASN A 172 6.86 -5.90 16.79
C ASN A 172 8.18 -5.26 17.25
N GLN A 173 8.12 -4.18 18.04
CA GLN A 173 9.29 -3.47 18.58
C GLN A 173 10.29 -3.06 17.47
N LEU A 174 9.77 -2.59 16.34
CA LEU A 174 10.60 -2.16 15.21
C LEU A 174 11.39 -0.89 15.57
N ALA A 175 12.50 -0.68 14.84
CA ALA A 175 13.36 0.49 15.01
C ALA A 175 12.64 1.81 14.76
N GLY A 176 11.60 1.82 13.94
CA GLY A 176 10.84 3.03 13.64
C GLY A 176 9.86 2.86 12.47
N VAL A 177 9.33 3.99 12.04
CA VAL A 177 8.48 4.14 10.87
C VAL A 177 9.14 5.10 9.88
N ALA A 178 8.94 4.86 8.60
CA ALA A 178 9.29 5.77 7.50
C ALA A 178 8.05 6.03 6.66
N GLU A 179 7.95 7.18 6.06
CA GLU A 179 6.76 7.63 5.35
C GLU A 179 7.06 7.98 3.90
N TRP A 180 6.14 7.64 3.01
CA TRP A 180 6.17 8.05 1.61
C TRP A 180 4.86 8.75 1.23
N SER A 181 4.89 10.04 0.87
CA SER A 181 6.01 10.96 0.89
C SER A 181 5.60 12.28 1.55
N LEU A 182 6.58 13.02 2.02
CA LEU A 182 6.37 14.36 2.57
C LEU A 182 5.58 15.25 1.59
N GLY A 183 4.62 15.99 2.11
CA GLY A 183 3.70 16.84 1.36
C GLY A 183 2.41 16.12 0.92
N MET A 184 2.24 14.84 1.27
CA MET A 184 1.02 14.05 1.04
C MET A 184 0.30 13.69 2.35
N GLU A 185 0.88 14.05 3.50
CA GLU A 185 0.33 13.78 4.82
C GLU A 185 -0.96 14.54 5.08
N GLY A 186 -1.85 13.90 5.81
CA GLY A 186 -3.05 14.52 6.33
C GLY A 186 -2.83 15.23 7.66
N SER A 187 -3.78 16.07 8.03
CA SER A 187 -3.76 16.81 9.28
C SER A 187 -3.69 15.87 10.49
N GLY A 188 -2.82 16.15 11.46
CA GLY A 188 -2.66 15.40 12.71
C GLY A 188 -1.84 14.10 12.61
N VAL A 189 -1.37 13.72 11.44
CA VAL A 189 -0.59 12.50 11.21
C VAL A 189 0.70 12.48 12.01
N TRP A 190 1.45 13.58 12.03
CA TRP A 190 2.71 13.67 12.78
C TRP A 190 2.51 13.57 14.28
N ASP A 191 1.45 14.18 14.82
CA ASP A 191 1.12 14.09 16.24
C ASP A 191 0.75 12.65 16.63
N LEU A 192 0.11 11.92 15.73
CA LEU A 192 -0.19 10.50 15.91
C LEU A 192 1.08 9.66 15.90
N ILE A 193 1.95 9.81 14.91
CA ILE A 193 3.22 9.06 14.79
C ILE A 193 4.06 9.24 16.06
N LEU A 194 4.19 10.47 16.57
CA LEU A 194 4.97 10.77 17.77
C LEU A 194 4.47 10.05 19.03
N GLN A 195 3.21 9.61 19.10
CA GLN A 195 2.68 8.82 20.22
C GLN A 195 3.14 7.36 20.21
N TYR A 196 3.62 6.88 19.07
CA TYR A 196 4.00 5.49 18.89
C TYR A 196 5.51 5.25 18.82
N VAL A 197 6.28 6.25 18.40
CA VAL A 197 7.75 6.14 18.20
C VAL A 197 8.60 6.76 19.31
N ASN A 198 7.98 7.26 20.38
CA ASN A 198 8.66 7.79 21.58
C ASN A 198 8.60 6.80 22.73
#